data_af43a72b0f92d8b038bebd35c1f55d0d
#
_entry.id   af43a72b0f92d8b038bebd35c1f55d0d
#
_cell.length_a   1.000
_cell.length_b   1.000
_cell.length_c   1.000
_cell.angle_alpha   90.00
_cell.angle_beta   90.00
_cell.angle_gamma   90.00
#
_symmetry.space_group_name_H-M   'P 1'
#
loop_
_entity.id
_entity.type
_entity.pdbx_description
1 polymer ?
#
loop_
_entity_poly.entity_id
_entity_poly.type
_entity_poly.pdbx_seq_one_letter_code
_entity_poly.pdbx_strand_id
1 'polypeptide(L)'
;IYRDRGATIDKITEALRFKRFFLKFNYRLPKSIAKLAQDVIIPSIDLLTDNRKDNGASDFPNYPKPVITKYKSQEDELMGILNRIRIEDLDDVAILVPYEEDVKKIHTFLSKNNVQSQVHYRTGKTVPFNTINTLDFSNNDLPCVLTYHAAKGTEFDNVFIPFVNEGGLPDRNAFYVACTRSSRGLFISYTTNKTSFLSRIKSNCVIEHEL
;
A
#
# COMPACT_ATOMS: atom_id res chain seq x y z
N ILE A 1 -11.43 -6.82 0.90
CA ILE A 1 -12.02 -5.61 1.49
C ILE A 1 -13.55 -5.77 1.67
N TYR A 2 -14.24 -6.52 0.82
CA TYR A 2 -15.70 -6.70 0.88
C TYR A 2 -16.07 -8.18 0.98
N ARG A 3 -15.50 -8.91 1.95
CA ARG A 3 -15.69 -10.36 2.10
C ARG A 3 -17.16 -10.81 2.15
N ASP A 4 -18.01 -10.00 2.74
CA ASP A 4 -19.40 -10.38 3.03
C ASP A 4 -20.43 -9.73 2.08
N ARG A 5 -19.99 -8.99 1.05
CA ARG A 5 -20.88 -8.21 0.17
C ARG A 5 -20.80 -8.58 -1.30
N GLY A 6 -20.05 -9.60 -1.67
CA GLY A 6 -19.84 -9.98 -3.07
C GLY A 6 -20.21 -11.44 -3.35
N ALA A 7 -20.68 -11.70 -4.58
CA ALA A 7 -20.79 -13.06 -5.06
C ALA A 7 -19.40 -13.65 -5.33
N THR A 8 -19.21 -14.93 -5.06
CA THR A 8 -17.99 -15.64 -5.44
C THR A 8 -17.89 -15.79 -6.95
N ILE A 9 -16.67 -15.90 -7.47
CA ILE A 9 -16.44 -16.13 -8.91
C ILE A 9 -17.22 -17.36 -9.40
N ASP A 10 -17.29 -18.42 -8.59
CA ASP A 10 -18.02 -19.64 -8.93
C ASP A 10 -19.52 -19.37 -9.07
N LYS A 11 -20.12 -18.68 -8.11
CA LYS A 11 -21.54 -18.28 -8.17
C LYS A 11 -21.85 -17.42 -9.40
N ILE A 12 -20.96 -16.47 -9.72
CA ILE A 12 -21.11 -15.61 -10.90
C ILE A 12 -21.00 -16.45 -12.20
N THR A 13 -20.01 -17.33 -12.26
CA THR A 13 -19.78 -18.18 -13.43
C THR A 13 -20.95 -19.14 -13.67
N GLU A 14 -21.47 -19.74 -12.60
CA GLU A 14 -22.62 -20.65 -12.64
C GLU A 14 -23.90 -19.92 -13.06
N ALA A 15 -24.19 -18.77 -12.44
CA ALA A 15 -25.40 -18.00 -12.73
C ALA A 15 -25.43 -17.43 -14.16
N LEU A 16 -24.29 -16.97 -14.66
CA LEU A 16 -24.20 -16.27 -15.95
C LEU A 16 -23.61 -17.12 -17.08
N ARG A 17 -23.20 -18.34 -16.78
CA ARG A 17 -22.59 -19.30 -17.75
C ARG A 17 -21.41 -18.70 -18.54
N PHE A 18 -20.60 -17.86 -17.89
CA PHE A 18 -19.46 -17.22 -18.53
C PHE A 18 -18.30 -18.20 -18.76
N LYS A 19 -17.62 -18.01 -19.87
CA LYS A 19 -16.31 -18.61 -20.10
C LYS A 19 -15.27 -17.80 -19.31
N ARG A 20 -14.48 -18.48 -18.49
CA ARG A 20 -13.40 -17.84 -17.74
C ARG A 20 -12.19 -17.59 -18.63
N PHE A 21 -11.66 -16.38 -18.57
CA PHE A 21 -10.37 -16.02 -19.14
C PHE A 21 -9.47 -15.53 -18.01
N PHE A 22 -8.23 -15.98 -18.04
CA PHE A 22 -7.22 -15.59 -17.07
C PHE A 22 -6.20 -14.67 -17.73
N LEU A 23 -5.97 -13.49 -17.14
CA LEU A 23 -4.88 -12.62 -17.53
C LEU A 23 -3.59 -13.20 -16.92
N LYS A 24 -2.65 -13.59 -17.76
CA LYS A 24 -1.44 -14.31 -17.35
C LYS A 24 -0.29 -13.41 -16.95
N PHE A 25 -0.33 -12.13 -17.31
CA PHE A 25 0.77 -11.20 -17.14
C PHE A 25 0.38 -10.04 -16.22
N ASN A 26 1.30 -9.66 -15.34
CA ASN A 26 1.20 -8.46 -14.56
C ASN A 26 2.12 -7.40 -15.17
N TYR A 27 1.52 -6.41 -15.81
CA TYR A 27 2.25 -5.33 -16.46
C TYR A 27 2.47 -4.10 -15.57
N ARG A 28 1.93 -4.11 -14.35
CA ARG A 28 1.89 -2.94 -13.48
C ARG A 28 2.90 -2.99 -12.34
N LEU A 29 2.95 -4.11 -11.64
CA LEU A 29 3.75 -4.22 -10.43
C LEU A 29 5.17 -4.70 -10.75
N PRO A 30 6.22 -4.03 -10.21
CA PRO A 30 7.57 -4.57 -10.21
C PRO A 30 7.60 -5.98 -9.61
N LYS A 31 8.47 -6.82 -10.13
CA LYS A 31 8.58 -8.23 -9.71
C LYS A 31 8.78 -8.40 -8.22
N SER A 32 9.59 -7.53 -7.60
CA SER A 32 9.86 -7.52 -6.16
C SER A 32 8.61 -7.21 -5.34
N ILE A 33 7.85 -6.19 -5.75
CA ILE A 33 6.59 -5.80 -5.08
C ILE A 33 5.52 -6.87 -5.27
N ALA A 34 5.40 -7.45 -6.48
CA ALA A 34 4.47 -8.53 -6.73
C ALA A 34 4.74 -9.76 -5.86
N LYS A 35 6.02 -10.11 -5.63
CA LYS A 35 6.41 -11.20 -4.73
C LYS A 35 6.04 -10.90 -3.28
N LEU A 36 6.37 -9.69 -2.77
CA LEU A 36 5.97 -9.27 -1.43
C LEU A 36 4.45 -9.33 -1.27
N ALA A 37 3.71 -8.75 -2.19
CA ALA A 37 2.26 -8.73 -2.14
C ALA A 37 1.67 -10.16 -2.16
N GLN A 38 2.27 -11.08 -2.89
CA GLN A 38 1.87 -12.49 -2.90
C GLN A 38 2.07 -13.16 -1.54
N ASP A 39 3.19 -12.88 -0.86
CA ASP A 39 3.49 -13.44 0.45
C ASP A 39 2.59 -12.83 1.55
N VAL A 40 2.12 -11.59 1.37
CA VAL A 40 1.16 -10.94 2.25
C VAL A 40 -0.20 -11.63 2.20
N ILE A 41 -0.71 -11.96 1.03
CA ILE A 41 -1.97 -12.69 0.91
C ILE A 41 -1.73 -14.15 1.30
N ILE A 42 -2.57 -14.64 2.24
CA ILE A 42 -2.70 -16.09 2.42
C ILE A 42 -3.38 -16.59 1.15
N PRO A 43 -2.80 -17.49 0.37
CA PRO A 43 -3.48 -18.03 -0.78
C PRO A 43 -4.78 -18.67 -0.30
N SER A 44 -5.92 -18.11 -0.67
CA SER A 44 -7.06 -18.94 -0.94
C SER A 44 -6.64 -19.72 -2.18
N ILE A 45 -6.47 -20.96 -2.01
CA ILE A 45 -5.68 -21.93 -2.75
C ILE A 45 -5.75 -21.84 -4.28
N ASP A 46 -6.77 -21.23 -4.88
CA ASP A 46 -7.09 -21.43 -6.29
C ASP A 46 -6.81 -20.25 -7.22
N LEU A 47 -6.55 -19.06 -6.75
CA LEU A 47 -6.47 -17.87 -7.62
C LEU A 47 -5.05 -17.40 -7.96
N LEU A 48 -4.04 -17.91 -7.27
CA LEU A 48 -2.73 -17.28 -7.30
C LEU A 48 -1.58 -18.17 -7.78
N THR A 49 -1.73 -19.48 -7.78
CA THR A 49 -0.62 -20.39 -8.03
C THR A 49 -0.30 -20.62 -9.50
N ASP A 50 -1.30 -20.58 -10.39
CA ASP A 50 -1.09 -20.95 -11.81
C ASP A 50 -0.81 -19.77 -12.73
N ASN A 51 -1.18 -18.55 -12.38
CA ASN A 51 -1.18 -17.42 -13.31
C ASN A 51 -0.05 -16.42 -13.13
N ARG A 52 0.83 -16.65 -12.17
CA ARG A 52 1.98 -15.79 -11.89
C ARG A 52 3.30 -16.42 -12.32
N LYS A 53 3.29 -17.15 -13.41
CA LYS A 53 4.55 -17.55 -14.03
C LYS A 53 5.28 -16.29 -14.47
N ASP A 54 6.53 -16.22 -14.08
CA ASP A 54 7.51 -15.15 -14.35
C ASP A 54 7.70 -14.77 -15.83
N ASN A 55 6.80 -15.13 -16.70
CA ASN A 55 6.97 -15.14 -18.15
C ASN A 55 6.77 -13.76 -18.82
N GLY A 56 6.58 -12.69 -18.06
CA GLY A 56 6.42 -11.34 -18.62
C GLY A 56 7.27 -10.28 -17.96
N ALA A 57 8.03 -10.63 -16.93
CA ALA A 57 8.79 -9.66 -16.16
C ALA A 57 10.20 -9.38 -16.70
N SER A 58 10.58 -9.92 -17.86
CA SER A 58 11.90 -9.67 -18.46
C SER A 58 12.08 -8.25 -18.96
N ASP A 59 10.98 -7.53 -19.23
CA ASP A 59 11.02 -6.18 -19.81
C ASP A 59 10.80 -5.06 -18.80
N PHE A 60 10.52 -5.41 -17.53
CA PHE A 60 10.44 -4.38 -16.49
C PHE A 60 11.85 -4.00 -16.02
N PRO A 61 12.12 -2.68 -15.88
CA PRO A 61 13.36 -2.20 -15.29
C PRO A 61 13.59 -2.88 -13.93
N ASN A 62 14.85 -3.03 -13.57
CA ASN A 62 15.25 -3.64 -12.30
C ASN A 62 14.93 -2.64 -11.16
N TYR A 63 13.67 -2.53 -10.78
CA TYR A 63 13.22 -1.65 -9.70
C TYR A 63 13.77 -2.15 -8.35
N PRO A 64 14.03 -1.23 -7.42
CA PRO A 64 14.55 -1.57 -6.11
C PRO A 64 13.61 -2.53 -5.38
N LYS A 65 14.19 -3.36 -4.52
CA LYS A 65 13.39 -4.22 -3.63
C LYS A 65 12.61 -3.34 -2.65
N PRO A 66 11.41 -3.78 -2.24
CA PRO A 66 10.70 -3.15 -1.13
C PRO A 66 11.58 -3.04 0.11
N VAL A 67 11.47 -1.93 0.81
CA VAL A 67 12.23 -1.64 2.02
C VAL A 67 11.30 -1.77 3.23
N ILE A 68 11.75 -2.49 4.26
CA ILE A 68 11.05 -2.60 5.54
C ILE A 68 11.96 -2.00 6.60
N THR A 69 11.51 -0.94 7.29
CA THR A 69 12.31 -0.25 8.30
C THR A 69 11.64 -0.27 9.67
N LYS A 70 12.39 -0.67 10.69
CA LYS A 70 12.00 -0.51 12.08
C LYS A 70 12.56 0.79 12.64
N TYR A 71 11.70 1.61 13.23
CA TYR A 71 12.07 2.85 13.91
C TYR A 71 11.84 2.74 15.42
N LYS A 72 12.50 3.59 16.21
CA LYS A 72 12.38 3.62 17.67
C LYS A 72 11.07 4.26 18.14
N SER A 73 10.58 5.24 17.39
CA SER A 73 9.34 5.95 17.70
C SER A 73 8.55 6.29 16.44
N GLN A 74 7.26 6.61 16.60
CA GLN A 74 6.43 7.09 15.49
C GLN A 74 6.91 8.44 14.95
N GLU A 75 7.53 9.27 15.76
CA GLU A 75 8.09 10.54 15.32
C GLU A 75 9.32 10.29 14.44
N ASP A 76 10.24 9.39 14.87
CA ASP A 76 11.38 8.97 14.05
C ASP A 76 10.92 8.33 12.74
N GLU A 77 9.85 7.54 12.77
CA GLU A 77 9.27 6.91 11.59
C GLU A 77 8.80 7.95 10.58
N LEU A 78 8.00 8.92 11.00
CA LEU A 78 7.51 9.98 10.12
C LEU A 78 8.64 10.90 9.64
N MET A 79 9.62 11.19 10.50
CA MET A 79 10.80 11.97 10.12
C MET A 79 11.65 11.21 9.10
N GLY A 80 11.80 9.89 9.28
CA GLY A 80 12.52 9.03 8.35
C GLY A 80 11.87 8.99 6.97
N ILE A 81 10.53 8.93 6.90
CA ILE A 81 9.76 9.02 5.65
C ILE A 81 10.02 10.38 4.96
N LEU A 82 9.85 11.48 5.72
CA LEU A 82 10.05 12.83 5.19
C LEU A 82 11.47 13.03 4.66
N ASN A 83 12.48 12.59 5.41
CA ASN A 83 13.87 12.68 4.99
C ASN A 83 14.15 11.86 3.73
N ARG A 84 13.57 10.66 3.61
CA ARG A 84 13.73 9.84 2.41
C ARG A 84 13.13 10.51 1.19
N ILE A 85 11.91 11.05 1.30
CA ILE A 85 11.25 11.79 0.20
C ILE A 85 12.16 12.93 -0.28
N ARG A 86 12.74 13.70 0.65
CA ARG A 86 13.60 14.85 0.33
C ARG A 86 14.97 14.45 -0.23
N ILE A 87 15.63 13.47 0.37
CA ILE A 87 17.00 13.07 -0.01
C ILE A 87 17.02 12.34 -1.34
N GLU A 88 16.04 11.49 -1.59
CA GLU A 88 15.92 10.71 -2.83
C GLU A 88 15.16 11.48 -3.92
N ASP A 89 14.70 12.71 -3.63
CA ASP A 89 13.91 13.58 -4.53
C ASP A 89 12.75 12.83 -5.18
N LEU A 90 11.95 12.17 -4.31
CA LEU A 90 10.85 11.31 -4.76
C LEU A 90 9.64 12.16 -5.14
N ASP A 91 9.15 11.96 -6.33
CA ASP A 91 7.89 12.45 -6.85
C ASP A 91 6.79 11.36 -6.82
N ASP A 92 5.55 11.72 -7.12
CA ASP A 92 4.38 10.85 -7.13
C ASP A 92 4.33 9.93 -5.91
N VAL A 93 4.34 10.55 -4.73
CA VAL A 93 4.41 9.88 -3.44
C VAL A 93 3.04 9.72 -2.83
N ALA A 94 2.71 8.51 -2.38
CA ALA A 94 1.60 8.27 -1.47
C ALA A 94 2.07 7.75 -0.11
N ILE A 95 1.46 8.26 0.97
CA ILE A 95 1.58 7.73 2.32
C ILE A 95 0.25 7.10 2.67
N LEU A 96 0.21 5.78 2.74
CA LEU A 96 -1.02 5.01 2.89
C LEU A 96 -1.13 4.45 4.30
N VAL A 97 -2.28 4.68 4.94
CA VAL A 97 -2.55 4.28 6.31
C VAL A 97 -3.89 3.56 6.45
N PRO A 98 -4.11 2.77 7.51
CA PRO A 98 -5.38 2.06 7.68
C PRO A 98 -6.56 2.97 8.03
N TYR A 99 -6.34 4.04 8.81
CA TYR A 99 -7.41 4.82 9.45
C TYR A 99 -7.32 6.32 9.13
N GLU A 100 -8.47 6.99 9.17
CA GLU A 100 -8.57 8.44 8.91
C GLU A 100 -7.85 9.28 9.98
N GLU A 101 -7.78 8.80 11.21
CA GLU A 101 -7.01 9.42 12.30
C GLU A 101 -5.52 9.49 11.97
N ASP A 102 -4.98 8.44 11.34
CA ASP A 102 -3.58 8.41 10.91
C ASP A 102 -3.34 9.38 9.74
N VAL A 103 -4.31 9.52 8.81
CA VAL A 103 -4.24 10.55 7.76
C VAL A 103 -4.10 11.94 8.38
N LYS A 104 -4.96 12.28 9.35
CA LYS A 104 -4.91 13.58 10.06
C LYS A 104 -3.58 13.79 10.78
N LYS A 105 -3.09 12.75 11.46
CA LYS A 105 -1.82 12.78 12.19
C LYS A 105 -0.65 13.08 11.25
N ILE A 106 -0.56 12.38 10.12
CA ILE A 106 0.51 12.56 9.14
C ILE A 106 0.40 13.94 8.48
N HIS A 107 -0.79 14.35 8.06
CA HIS A 107 -1.02 15.67 7.48
C HIS A 107 -0.57 16.79 8.43
N THR A 108 -0.94 16.68 9.72
CA THR A 108 -0.50 17.64 10.75
C THR A 108 1.03 17.62 10.93
N PHE A 109 1.65 16.45 10.92
CA PHE A 109 3.10 16.31 11.01
C PHE A 109 3.81 16.96 9.83
N LEU A 110 3.36 16.68 8.60
CA LEU A 110 3.92 17.27 7.38
C LEU A 110 3.79 18.81 7.41
N SER A 111 2.62 19.32 7.77
CA SER A 111 2.37 20.77 7.88
C SER A 111 3.29 21.44 8.91
N LYS A 112 3.53 20.82 10.07
CA LYS A 112 4.49 21.31 11.08
C LYS A 112 5.93 21.35 10.58
N ASN A 113 6.26 20.51 9.61
CA ASN A 113 7.58 20.46 8.97
C ASN A 113 7.65 21.23 7.64
N ASN A 114 6.69 22.15 7.42
CA ASN A 114 6.58 22.99 6.24
C ASN A 114 6.48 22.19 4.92
N VAL A 115 5.81 21.03 4.95
CA VAL A 115 5.50 20.24 3.77
C VAL A 115 4.01 20.26 3.55
N GLN A 116 3.59 20.74 2.38
CA GLN A 116 2.22 20.61 1.92
C GLN A 116 1.93 19.18 1.53
N SER A 117 0.68 18.75 1.70
CA SER A 117 0.24 17.41 1.30
C SER A 117 -1.20 17.41 0.85
N GLN A 118 -1.52 16.54 -0.07
CA GLN A 118 -2.88 16.27 -0.51
C GLN A 118 -3.51 15.22 0.42
N VAL A 119 -4.75 15.42 0.81
CA VAL A 119 -5.43 14.55 1.77
C VAL A 119 -6.88 14.29 1.41
N HIS A 120 -7.37 13.12 1.82
CA HIS A 120 -8.80 12.82 1.82
C HIS A 120 -9.18 12.12 3.12
N TYR A 121 -10.01 12.78 3.95
CA TYR A 121 -10.55 12.20 5.18
C TYR A 121 -11.84 12.90 5.62
N ARG A 122 -12.63 12.21 6.43
CA ARG A 122 -13.86 12.74 7.02
C ARG A 122 -13.59 13.39 8.36
N THR A 123 -14.35 14.43 8.67
CA THR A 123 -14.35 15.10 9.98
C THR A 123 -15.74 15.05 10.59
N GLY A 124 -15.79 15.04 11.92
CA GLY A 124 -17.04 14.94 12.68
C GLY A 124 -17.36 13.51 13.13
N LYS A 125 -18.22 13.41 14.15
CA LYS A 125 -18.64 12.12 14.74
C LYS A 125 -20.04 11.70 14.29
N THR A 126 -20.79 12.60 13.64
CA THR A 126 -22.18 12.38 13.25
C THR A 126 -22.37 12.60 11.76
N VAL A 127 -23.33 11.89 11.16
CA VAL A 127 -23.74 12.06 9.76
C VAL A 127 -24.66 13.30 9.64
N PRO A 128 -24.46 14.16 8.63
CA PRO A 128 -23.49 14.09 7.55
C PRO A 128 -22.07 14.45 8.02
N PHE A 129 -21.09 13.65 7.61
CA PHE A 129 -19.68 13.96 7.85
C PHE A 129 -19.21 15.11 6.95
N ASN A 130 -18.42 16.02 7.49
CA ASN A 130 -17.65 16.95 6.66
C ASN A 130 -16.46 16.20 6.07
N THR A 131 -16.20 16.37 4.80
CA THR A 131 -15.06 15.76 4.11
C THR A 131 -14.04 16.84 3.78
N ILE A 132 -12.79 16.61 4.17
CA ILE A 132 -11.65 17.37 3.66
C ILE A 132 -11.09 16.58 2.49
N ASN A 133 -11.07 17.21 1.33
CA ASN A 133 -10.55 16.63 0.09
C ASN A 133 -9.75 17.69 -0.65
N THR A 134 -8.44 17.50 -0.70
CA THR A 134 -7.50 18.37 -1.44
C THR A 134 -6.76 17.61 -2.52
N LEU A 135 -7.30 16.44 -2.94
CA LEU A 135 -6.65 15.60 -3.93
C LEU A 135 -6.66 16.27 -5.30
N ASP A 136 -5.50 16.36 -5.88
CA ASP A 136 -5.24 16.76 -7.26
C ASP A 136 -4.17 15.83 -7.85
N PHE A 137 -4.59 14.77 -8.48
CA PHE A 137 -3.70 13.77 -9.08
C PHE A 137 -2.93 14.28 -10.32
N SER A 138 -3.14 15.51 -10.74
CA SER A 138 -2.31 16.18 -11.75
C SER A 138 -1.05 16.82 -11.15
N ASN A 139 -1.00 16.97 -9.83
CA ASN A 139 0.11 17.52 -9.09
C ASN A 139 0.87 16.43 -8.33
N ASN A 140 1.90 15.88 -8.95
CA ASN A 140 2.71 14.79 -8.41
C ASN A 140 3.81 15.27 -7.43
N ASP A 141 4.02 16.59 -7.29
CA ASP A 141 5.04 17.16 -6.41
C ASP A 141 4.65 17.11 -4.93
N LEU A 142 3.34 17.02 -4.66
CA LEU A 142 2.82 16.98 -3.30
C LEU A 142 2.46 15.56 -2.87
N PRO A 143 2.98 15.06 -1.74
CA PRO A 143 2.64 13.74 -1.25
C PRO A 143 1.14 13.62 -0.93
N CYS A 144 0.52 12.54 -1.40
CA CYS A 144 -0.87 12.17 -1.09
C CYS A 144 -0.91 11.34 0.19
N VAL A 145 -1.71 11.75 1.18
CA VAL A 145 -1.92 10.97 2.41
C VAL A 145 -3.34 10.43 2.42
N LEU A 146 -3.47 9.11 2.30
CA LEU A 146 -4.75 8.43 2.07
C LEU A 146 -4.93 7.21 2.96
N THR A 147 -6.19 6.83 3.18
CA THR A 147 -6.45 5.48 3.72
C THR A 147 -6.28 4.42 2.63
N TYR A 148 -5.99 3.17 3.04
CA TYR A 148 -5.94 2.01 2.13
C TYR A 148 -7.20 1.91 1.24
N HIS A 149 -8.37 2.29 1.79
CA HIS A 149 -9.63 2.27 1.06
C HIS A 149 -9.72 3.39 0.03
N ALA A 150 -9.31 4.60 0.39
CA ALA A 150 -9.33 5.76 -0.51
C ALA A 150 -8.34 5.58 -1.68
N ALA A 151 -7.23 4.88 -1.43
CA ALA A 151 -6.24 4.56 -2.47
C ALA A 151 -6.67 3.45 -3.43
N LYS A 152 -7.87 2.86 -3.27
CA LYS A 152 -8.34 1.82 -4.18
C LYS A 152 -8.60 2.38 -5.57
N GLY A 153 -7.91 1.84 -6.58
CA GLY A 153 -8.02 2.27 -7.97
C GLY A 153 -6.98 3.32 -8.38
N THR A 154 -6.23 3.88 -7.44
CA THR A 154 -5.09 4.77 -7.74
C THR A 154 -3.80 3.98 -7.92
N GLU A 155 -2.77 4.65 -8.40
CA GLU A 155 -1.42 4.15 -8.55
C GLU A 155 -0.44 5.30 -8.31
N PHE A 156 0.69 5.02 -7.69
CA PHE A 156 1.73 5.98 -7.36
C PHE A 156 3.10 5.35 -7.62
N ASP A 157 4.06 6.16 -8.00
CA ASP A 157 5.42 5.67 -8.18
C ASP A 157 6.02 5.19 -6.86
N ASN A 158 5.86 5.97 -5.80
CA ASN A 158 6.46 5.72 -4.51
C ASN A 158 5.39 5.63 -3.41
N VAL A 159 5.31 4.49 -2.75
CA VAL A 159 4.32 4.26 -1.69
C VAL A 159 5.02 3.99 -0.35
N PHE A 160 4.67 4.79 0.65
CA PHE A 160 5.03 4.59 2.04
C PHE A 160 3.84 4.03 2.83
N ILE A 161 4.10 2.99 3.62
CA ILE A 161 3.09 2.38 4.50
C ILE A 161 3.65 2.37 5.92
N PRO A 162 3.43 3.44 6.70
CA PRO A 162 3.85 3.51 8.10
C PRO A 162 2.89 2.77 9.03
N PHE A 163 3.31 2.64 10.30
CA PHE A 163 2.53 2.10 11.42
C PHE A 163 2.12 0.63 11.25
N VAL A 164 2.93 -0.15 10.51
CA VAL A 164 2.67 -1.56 10.22
C VAL A 164 3.04 -2.44 11.42
N ASN A 165 2.50 -2.08 12.59
CA ASN A 165 2.69 -2.79 13.85
C ASN A 165 1.74 -3.99 13.97
N GLU A 166 2.10 -4.98 14.80
CA GLU A 166 1.22 -6.10 15.12
C GLU A 166 -0.06 -5.58 15.79
N GLY A 167 -1.21 -6.09 15.32
CA GLY A 167 -2.53 -5.67 15.79
C GLY A 167 -3.00 -4.28 15.29
N GLY A 168 -2.15 -3.51 14.62
CA GLY A 168 -2.47 -2.16 14.12
C GLY A 168 -3.17 -2.11 12.76
N LEU A 169 -3.29 -3.23 12.07
CA LEU A 169 -3.87 -3.28 10.71
C LEU A 169 -5.27 -3.88 10.72
N PRO A 170 -6.20 -3.34 9.92
CA PRO A 170 -7.60 -3.80 9.90
C PRO A 170 -7.74 -5.21 9.35
N ASP A 171 -7.13 -5.48 8.22
CA ASP A 171 -7.11 -6.80 7.59
C ASP A 171 -5.98 -6.93 6.56
N ARG A 172 -5.66 -8.17 6.24
CA ARG A 172 -4.60 -8.54 5.32
C ARG A 172 -4.88 -8.11 3.87
N ASN A 173 -6.15 -8.14 3.43
CA ASN A 173 -6.50 -7.77 2.07
C ASN A 173 -6.38 -6.25 1.85
N ALA A 174 -6.74 -5.45 2.86
CA ALA A 174 -6.55 -4.00 2.82
C ALA A 174 -5.06 -3.64 2.72
N PHE A 175 -4.22 -4.30 3.52
CA PHE A 175 -2.77 -4.13 3.45
C PHE A 175 -2.19 -4.57 2.09
N TYR A 176 -2.66 -5.69 1.53
CA TYR A 176 -2.29 -6.09 0.17
C TYR A 176 -2.65 -5.02 -0.86
N VAL A 177 -3.85 -4.43 -0.77
CA VAL A 177 -4.25 -3.36 -1.68
C VAL A 177 -3.29 -2.19 -1.58
N ALA A 178 -2.89 -1.78 -0.37
CA ALA A 178 -1.91 -0.72 -0.17
C ALA A 178 -0.55 -1.05 -0.82
N CYS A 179 -0.01 -2.24 -0.56
CA CYS A 179 1.25 -2.68 -1.16
C CYS A 179 1.22 -2.67 -2.70
N THR A 180 0.07 -2.97 -3.29
CA THR A 180 -0.11 -3.01 -4.76
C THR A 180 -0.41 -1.66 -5.39
N ARG A 181 -0.34 -0.57 -4.66
CA ARG A 181 -0.49 0.80 -5.21
C ARG A 181 0.82 1.34 -5.76
N SER A 182 1.95 0.77 -5.42
CA SER A 182 3.26 1.21 -5.87
C SER A 182 3.63 0.64 -7.24
N SER A 183 4.09 1.50 -8.13
CA SER A 183 4.64 1.15 -9.45
C SER A 183 6.18 1.10 -9.47
N ARG A 184 6.88 1.69 -8.48
CA ARG A 184 8.35 1.75 -8.42
C ARG A 184 8.92 1.44 -7.04
N GLY A 185 8.63 2.27 -6.04
CA GLY A 185 9.20 2.19 -4.69
C GLY A 185 8.16 1.84 -3.63
N LEU A 186 8.40 0.78 -2.85
CA LEU A 186 7.54 0.40 -1.73
C LEU A 186 8.34 0.42 -0.43
N PHE A 187 7.91 1.26 0.52
CA PHE A 187 8.55 1.50 1.79
C PHE A 187 7.55 1.21 2.93
N ILE A 188 7.82 0.18 3.70
CA ILE A 188 6.99 -0.26 4.83
C ILE A 188 7.73 0.03 6.11
N SER A 189 7.06 0.57 7.13
CA SER A 189 7.71 0.83 8.40
C SER A 189 6.85 0.51 9.61
N TYR A 190 7.53 0.28 10.73
CA TYR A 190 6.92 -0.07 12.01
C TYR A 190 7.82 0.37 13.17
N THR A 191 7.26 0.41 14.40
CA THR A 191 7.98 0.89 15.58
C THR A 191 8.06 -0.12 16.71
N THR A 192 7.13 -1.06 16.79
CA THR A 192 7.08 -2.08 17.84
C THR A 192 7.38 -3.47 17.27
N ASN A 193 6.39 -4.34 17.22
CA ASN A 193 6.52 -5.65 16.61
C ASN A 193 6.02 -5.62 15.18
N LYS A 194 6.80 -6.19 14.27
CA LYS A 194 6.41 -6.35 12.87
C LYS A 194 5.14 -7.20 12.78
N THR A 195 4.16 -6.74 12.02
CA THR A 195 2.91 -7.48 11.82
C THR A 195 3.14 -8.89 11.29
N SER A 196 2.32 -9.83 11.73
CA SER A 196 2.30 -11.21 11.23
C SER A 196 1.99 -11.30 9.72
N PHE A 197 1.45 -10.25 9.10
CA PHE A 197 1.23 -10.20 7.65
C PHE A 197 2.53 -10.26 6.85
N LEU A 198 3.62 -9.81 7.44
CA LEU A 198 4.96 -9.81 6.85
C LEU A 198 5.79 -11.06 7.21
N SER A 199 5.27 -11.96 8.05
CA SER A 199 6.03 -13.11 8.57
C SER A 199 6.46 -14.14 7.52
N ARG A 200 5.77 -14.16 6.36
CA ARG A 200 6.05 -15.10 5.27
C ARG A 200 6.98 -14.54 4.20
N ILE A 201 7.31 -13.26 4.30
CA ILE A 201 8.14 -12.60 3.30
C ILE A 201 9.56 -13.18 3.38
N LYS A 202 10.04 -13.63 2.25
CA LYS A 202 11.42 -14.16 2.14
C LYS A 202 12.41 -13.00 2.19
N SER A 203 13.44 -13.13 2.99
CA SER A 203 14.50 -12.12 3.19
C SER A 203 15.18 -11.67 1.89
N ASN A 204 15.22 -12.53 0.87
CA ASN A 204 15.79 -12.15 -0.43
C ASN A 204 14.89 -11.25 -1.28
N CYS A 205 13.61 -11.06 -0.90
CA CYS A 205 12.63 -10.25 -1.64
C CYS A 205 12.55 -8.81 -1.14
N VAL A 206 13.11 -8.50 0.02
CA VAL A 206 13.04 -7.18 0.67
C VAL A 206 14.43 -6.75 1.18
N ILE A 207 14.56 -5.48 1.54
CA ILE A 207 15.68 -4.92 2.29
C ILE A 207 15.13 -4.55 3.67
N GLU A 208 15.73 -5.06 4.74
CA GLU A 208 15.32 -4.73 6.11
C GLU A 208 16.36 -3.83 6.78
N HIS A 209 15.88 -2.79 7.47
CA HIS A 209 16.68 -1.86 8.27
C HIS A 209 16.13 -1.76 9.70
N GLU A 210 17.01 -1.51 10.66
CA GLU A 210 16.67 -1.13 12.03
C GLU A 210 17.43 0.15 12.40
N LEU A 211 16.71 1.22 12.78
CA LEU A 211 17.21 2.58 13.00
C LEU A 211 16.92 3.06 14.43
#